data_1b33997d3461aa14b0139e3acc043d14
#
_entry.id   1b33997d3461aa14b0139e3acc043d14
#
_cell.length_a   1.000
_cell.length_b   1.000
_cell.length_c   1.000
_cell.angle_alpha   90.00
_cell.angle_beta   90.00
_cell.angle_gamma   90.00
#
_symmetry.space_group_name_H-M   'P 1'
#
loop_
_entity.id
_entity.type
_entity.pdbx_description
1 polymer ?
#
loop_
_entity_poly.entity_id
_entity_poly.type
_entity_poly.pdbx_seq_one_letter_code
_entity_poly.pdbx_strand_id
1 'polypeptide(L)'
;ASAPQVSFVDNVFSRLLQELLSSLNPFNRVIFEKRLNGAVAVIPFEEALHGILLPLQEQVGQLWHDGHLDVAIEHYVTRQIQQKIFSAMNQLPVAEYGAKVVVACPPGEEHDIAAFAVAYRCRVRGCRVHYLGANVPLGSLAKICEEVEPDLTIMSFPVALSEANAAELVQTLA
;
A
#
# COMPACT_ATOMS: atom_id res chain seq x y z
N ALA A 1 -6.58 -37.05 1.78
CA ALA A 1 -6.37 -35.63 1.96
C ALA A 1 -7.17 -34.92 0.86
N SER A 2 -8.26 -34.22 1.19
CA SER A 2 -9.03 -33.44 0.26
C SER A 2 -8.24 -32.17 -0.11
N ALA A 3 -8.15 -31.88 -1.41
CA ALA A 3 -7.58 -30.61 -1.88
C ALA A 3 -8.35 -29.42 -1.28
N PRO A 4 -7.66 -28.34 -0.92
CA PRO A 4 -8.36 -27.14 -0.41
C PRO A 4 -9.34 -26.65 -1.49
N GLN A 5 -10.60 -26.48 -1.12
CA GLN A 5 -11.59 -25.83 -1.99
C GLN A 5 -11.22 -24.35 -2.08
N VAL A 6 -10.66 -23.95 -3.23
CA VAL A 6 -10.46 -22.52 -3.57
C VAL A 6 -11.84 -21.88 -3.64
N SER A 7 -12.08 -20.80 -2.89
CA SER A 7 -13.36 -20.12 -2.91
C SER A 7 -13.63 -19.49 -4.28
N PHE A 8 -14.90 -19.29 -4.64
CA PHE A 8 -15.27 -18.61 -5.90
C PHE A 8 -14.63 -17.21 -6.00
N VAL A 9 -14.52 -16.51 -4.89
CA VAL A 9 -13.91 -15.17 -4.78
C VAL A 9 -12.41 -15.22 -5.09
N ASP A 10 -11.69 -16.21 -4.53
CA ASP A 10 -10.25 -16.40 -4.80
C ASP A 10 -10.00 -16.67 -6.29
N ASN A 11 -10.90 -17.38 -6.94
CA ASN A 11 -10.81 -17.67 -8.38
C ASN A 11 -11.02 -16.40 -9.24
N VAL A 12 -11.95 -15.52 -8.85
CA VAL A 12 -12.19 -14.23 -9.54
C VAL A 12 -10.99 -13.30 -9.38
N PHE A 13 -10.44 -13.15 -8.18
CA PHE A 13 -9.26 -12.30 -7.95
C PHE A 13 -8.03 -12.82 -8.68
N SER A 14 -7.78 -14.12 -8.64
CA SER A 14 -6.67 -14.74 -9.36
C SER A 14 -6.77 -14.51 -10.87
N ARG A 15 -7.97 -14.62 -11.45
CA ARG A 15 -8.20 -14.36 -12.88
C ARG A 15 -7.95 -12.88 -13.23
N LEU A 16 -8.50 -11.95 -12.45
CA LEU A 16 -8.31 -10.51 -12.67
C LEU A 16 -6.83 -10.13 -12.57
N LEU A 17 -6.12 -10.69 -11.60
CA LEU A 17 -4.69 -10.47 -11.42
C LEU A 17 -3.89 -10.97 -12.64
N GLN A 18 -4.16 -12.18 -13.13
CA GLN A 18 -3.54 -12.71 -14.34
C GLN A 18 -3.83 -11.86 -15.58
N GLU A 19 -5.06 -11.36 -15.73
CA GLU A 19 -5.43 -10.46 -16.81
C GLU A 19 -4.71 -9.12 -16.75
N LEU A 20 -4.49 -8.56 -15.55
CA LEU A 20 -3.71 -7.34 -15.34
C LEU A 20 -2.23 -7.59 -15.72
N LEU A 21 -1.62 -8.63 -15.17
CA LEU A 21 -0.23 -8.98 -15.45
C LEU A 21 0.02 -9.25 -16.93
N SER A 22 -0.91 -9.95 -17.61
CA SER A 22 -0.79 -10.23 -19.04
C SER A 22 -0.81 -8.98 -19.93
N SER A 23 -1.28 -7.85 -19.41
CA SER A 23 -1.28 -6.57 -20.14
C SER A 23 0.01 -5.75 -19.95
N LEU A 24 0.93 -6.23 -19.13
CA LEU A 24 2.22 -5.57 -18.87
C LEU A 24 3.33 -6.03 -19.81
N ASN A 25 3.21 -7.20 -20.45
CA ASN A 25 4.20 -7.70 -21.39
C ASN A 25 3.53 -8.47 -22.56
N PRO A 26 3.39 -7.87 -23.77
CA PRO A 26 3.77 -6.49 -24.10
C PRO A 26 2.90 -5.45 -23.37
N PHE A 27 3.51 -4.33 -23.00
CA PHE A 27 2.83 -3.29 -22.23
C PHE A 27 1.69 -2.64 -23.03
N ASN A 28 0.48 -2.77 -22.53
CA ASN A 28 -0.71 -2.15 -23.08
C ASN A 28 -1.45 -1.34 -22.01
N ARG A 29 -1.10 -0.03 -21.93
CA ARG A 29 -1.67 0.91 -20.97
C ARG A 29 -3.20 0.92 -20.97
N VAL A 30 -3.82 0.97 -22.17
CA VAL A 30 -5.27 1.11 -22.29
C VAL A 30 -5.99 -0.12 -21.73
N ILE A 31 -5.49 -1.33 -22.02
CA ILE A 31 -6.06 -2.57 -21.51
C ILE A 31 -5.84 -2.65 -20.00
N PHE A 32 -4.62 -2.35 -19.52
CA PHE A 32 -4.29 -2.36 -18.11
C PHE A 32 -5.21 -1.43 -17.29
N GLU A 33 -5.27 -0.14 -17.68
CA GLU A 33 -6.09 0.85 -16.97
C GLU A 33 -7.59 0.49 -17.01
N LYS A 34 -8.10 0.02 -18.14
CA LYS A 34 -9.49 -0.40 -18.26
C LYS A 34 -9.83 -1.55 -17.31
N ARG A 35 -8.97 -2.55 -17.21
CA ARG A 35 -9.16 -3.69 -16.32
C ARG A 35 -9.04 -3.27 -14.85
N LEU A 36 -7.99 -2.50 -14.50
CA LEU A 36 -7.79 -2.02 -13.14
C LEU A 36 -8.96 -1.16 -12.68
N ASN A 37 -9.39 -0.20 -13.50
CA ASN A 37 -10.53 0.67 -13.20
C ASN A 37 -11.84 -0.13 -13.09
N GLY A 38 -12.06 -1.09 -13.98
CA GLY A 38 -13.23 -1.97 -13.94
C GLY A 38 -13.29 -2.79 -12.67
N ALA A 39 -12.17 -3.35 -12.22
CA ALA A 39 -12.11 -4.14 -11.00
C ALA A 39 -12.46 -3.29 -9.76
N VAL A 40 -11.81 -2.13 -9.58
CA VAL A 40 -12.09 -1.24 -8.43
C VAL A 40 -13.46 -0.56 -8.47
N ALA A 41 -14.13 -0.52 -9.63
CA ALA A 41 -15.46 0.06 -9.74
C ALA A 41 -16.59 -0.87 -9.27
N VAL A 42 -16.37 -2.18 -9.29
CA VAL A 42 -17.41 -3.19 -9.01
C VAL A 42 -17.16 -4.00 -7.74
N ILE A 43 -15.94 -3.98 -7.22
CA ILE A 43 -15.54 -4.71 -6.02
C ILE A 43 -15.41 -3.68 -4.87
N PRO A 44 -15.92 -3.96 -3.67
CA PRO A 44 -15.67 -3.12 -2.50
C PRO A 44 -14.18 -2.84 -2.35
N PHE A 45 -13.80 -1.57 -2.14
CA PHE A 45 -12.39 -1.18 -2.26
C PHE A 45 -11.47 -1.94 -1.29
N GLU A 46 -11.91 -2.25 -0.07
CA GLU A 46 -11.10 -3.02 0.89
C GLU A 46 -10.82 -4.44 0.36
N GLU A 47 -11.78 -5.07 -0.31
CA GLU A 47 -11.60 -6.38 -0.95
C GLU A 47 -10.68 -6.27 -2.19
N ALA A 48 -10.86 -5.24 -3.02
CA ALA A 48 -9.99 -4.98 -4.16
C ALA A 48 -8.54 -4.67 -3.73
N LEU A 49 -8.36 -3.94 -2.62
CA LEU A 49 -7.05 -3.64 -2.06
C LEU A 49 -6.29 -4.93 -1.70
N HIS A 50 -6.95 -5.85 -0.98
CA HIS A 50 -6.30 -7.08 -0.53
C HIS A 50 -6.24 -8.18 -1.60
N GLY A 51 -7.28 -8.30 -2.42
CA GLY A 51 -7.39 -9.37 -3.41
C GLY A 51 -6.72 -9.05 -4.75
N ILE A 52 -6.49 -7.77 -5.06
CA ILE A 52 -5.97 -7.35 -6.36
C ILE A 52 -4.77 -6.40 -6.23
N LEU A 53 -4.92 -5.23 -5.55
CA LEU A 53 -3.92 -4.17 -5.63
C LEU A 53 -2.61 -4.54 -4.95
N LEU A 54 -2.65 -5.06 -3.73
CA LEU A 54 -1.45 -5.49 -3.00
C LEU A 54 -0.79 -6.72 -3.65
N PRO A 55 -1.52 -7.78 -4.05
CA PRO A 55 -0.94 -8.89 -4.81
C PRO A 55 -0.36 -8.48 -6.17
N LEU A 56 -0.99 -7.52 -6.86
CA LEU A 56 -0.46 -6.98 -8.12
C LEU A 56 0.89 -6.30 -7.89
N GLN A 57 1.01 -5.46 -6.85
CA GLN A 57 2.26 -4.79 -6.50
C GLN A 57 3.37 -5.80 -6.18
N GLU A 58 3.07 -6.82 -5.39
CA GLU A 58 4.02 -7.87 -5.03
C GLU A 58 4.52 -8.61 -6.27
N GLN A 59 3.62 -9.05 -7.15
CA GLN A 59 4.00 -9.80 -8.36
C GLN A 59 4.75 -8.94 -9.38
N VAL A 60 4.37 -7.67 -9.53
CA VAL A 60 5.08 -6.73 -10.42
C VAL A 60 6.48 -6.45 -9.89
N GLY A 61 6.64 -6.26 -8.58
CA GLY A 61 7.95 -6.12 -7.94
C GLY A 61 8.83 -7.36 -8.14
N GLN A 62 8.26 -8.57 -8.01
CA GLN A 62 8.98 -9.81 -8.25
C GLN A 62 9.40 -9.96 -9.72
N LEU A 63 8.51 -9.67 -10.68
CA LEU A 63 8.82 -9.71 -12.10
C LEU A 63 9.94 -8.73 -12.49
N TRP A 64 9.96 -7.54 -11.91
CA TRP A 64 11.06 -6.60 -12.08
C TRP A 64 12.36 -7.13 -11.47
N HIS A 65 12.32 -7.63 -10.26
CA HIS A 65 13.49 -8.18 -9.57
C HIS A 65 14.13 -9.33 -10.36
N ASP A 66 13.31 -10.19 -10.96
CA ASP A 66 13.74 -11.34 -11.78
C ASP A 66 14.15 -10.94 -13.22
N GLY A 67 14.09 -9.65 -13.57
CA GLY A 67 14.44 -9.16 -14.90
C GLY A 67 13.40 -9.45 -15.98
N HIS A 68 12.19 -9.83 -15.62
CA HIS A 68 11.09 -10.11 -16.55
C HIS A 68 10.22 -8.90 -16.87
N LEU A 69 10.39 -7.80 -16.13
CA LEU A 69 9.65 -6.56 -16.32
C LEU A 69 10.61 -5.36 -16.20
N ASP A 70 10.41 -4.35 -17.06
CA ASP A 70 11.15 -3.10 -16.98
C ASP A 70 10.72 -2.27 -15.75
N VAL A 71 11.69 -1.61 -15.10
CA VAL A 71 11.47 -0.77 -13.93
C VAL A 71 10.45 0.36 -14.19
N ALA A 72 10.44 0.91 -15.41
CA ALA A 72 9.49 1.96 -15.76
C ALA A 72 8.03 1.46 -15.76
N ILE A 73 7.81 0.19 -16.11
CA ILE A 73 6.48 -0.44 -16.03
C ILE A 73 6.12 -0.73 -14.56
N GLU A 74 7.06 -1.21 -13.76
CA GLU A 74 6.88 -1.38 -12.32
C GLU A 74 6.46 -0.05 -11.67
N HIS A 75 7.20 1.03 -11.90
CA HIS A 75 6.87 2.36 -11.40
C HIS A 75 5.51 2.86 -11.88
N TYR A 76 5.15 2.60 -13.15
CA TYR A 76 3.84 2.95 -13.66
C TYR A 76 2.71 2.25 -12.90
N VAL A 77 2.83 0.93 -12.68
CA VAL A 77 1.84 0.15 -11.93
C VAL A 77 1.73 0.63 -10.48
N THR A 78 2.87 0.83 -9.83
CA THR A 78 2.97 1.38 -8.47
C THR A 78 2.19 2.70 -8.34
N ARG A 79 2.39 3.63 -9.27
CA ARG A 79 1.67 4.91 -9.28
C ARG A 79 0.18 4.74 -9.53
N GLN A 80 -0.24 3.81 -10.38
CA GLN A 80 -1.66 3.51 -10.59
C GLN A 80 -2.32 2.97 -9.31
N ILE A 81 -1.64 2.09 -8.58
CA ILE A 81 -2.12 1.55 -7.30
C ILE A 81 -2.24 2.67 -6.26
N GLN A 82 -1.19 3.50 -6.09
CA GLN A 82 -1.21 4.65 -5.18
C GLN A 82 -2.38 5.59 -5.46
N GLN A 83 -2.64 5.90 -6.74
CA GLN A 83 -3.78 6.75 -7.14
C GLN A 83 -5.13 6.14 -6.72
N LYS A 84 -5.29 4.81 -6.80
CA LYS A 84 -6.52 4.14 -6.35
C LYS A 84 -6.71 4.25 -4.85
N ILE A 85 -5.64 3.98 -4.07
CA ILE A 85 -5.70 4.09 -2.61
C ILE A 85 -5.98 5.55 -2.19
N PHE A 86 -5.30 6.51 -2.82
CA PHE A 86 -5.49 7.93 -2.57
C PHE A 86 -6.93 8.39 -2.87
N SER A 87 -7.46 7.99 -4.03
CA SER A 87 -8.83 8.29 -4.41
C SER A 87 -9.86 7.72 -3.43
N ALA A 88 -9.68 6.46 -3.01
CA ALA A 88 -10.55 5.83 -2.02
C ALA A 88 -10.46 6.52 -0.66
N MET A 89 -9.26 6.88 -0.22
CA MET A 89 -9.03 7.58 1.04
C MET A 89 -9.68 8.96 1.07
N ASN A 90 -9.66 9.69 -0.04
CA ASN A 90 -10.29 11.01 -0.15
C ASN A 90 -11.83 10.96 -0.18
N GLN A 91 -12.43 9.81 -0.49
CA GLN A 91 -13.88 9.64 -0.43
C GLN A 91 -14.39 9.34 0.99
N LEU A 92 -13.49 8.98 1.90
CA LEU A 92 -13.87 8.74 3.30
C LEU A 92 -14.10 10.09 4.02
N PRO A 93 -15.08 10.14 4.94
CA PRO A 93 -15.31 11.33 5.74
C PRO A 93 -14.06 11.66 6.58
N VAL A 94 -13.85 12.96 6.83
CA VAL A 94 -12.82 13.38 7.77
C VAL A 94 -13.28 13.05 9.18
N ALA A 95 -12.50 12.21 9.87
CA ALA A 95 -12.80 11.85 11.25
C ALA A 95 -12.46 13.03 12.17
N GLU A 96 -13.45 13.58 12.87
CA GLU A 96 -13.25 14.63 13.88
C GLU A 96 -12.84 14.03 15.23
N TYR A 97 -13.26 12.83 15.50
CA TYR A 97 -13.01 12.05 16.71
C TYR A 97 -12.31 10.74 16.36
N GLY A 98 -11.84 10.03 17.36
CA GLY A 98 -11.13 8.76 17.19
C GLY A 98 -9.62 8.90 17.39
N ALA A 99 -8.92 7.78 17.43
CA ALA A 99 -7.49 7.72 17.67
C ALA A 99 -6.70 8.49 16.60
N LYS A 100 -5.71 9.26 17.03
CA LYS A 100 -4.75 9.93 16.17
C LYS A 100 -3.67 8.93 15.76
N VAL A 101 -3.49 8.71 14.47
CA VAL A 101 -2.52 7.77 13.94
C VAL A 101 -1.59 8.47 12.96
N VAL A 102 -0.30 8.41 13.20
CA VAL A 102 0.73 8.82 12.25
C VAL A 102 1.23 7.59 11.52
N VAL A 103 1.32 7.63 10.19
CA VAL A 103 1.82 6.52 9.37
C VAL A 103 2.90 7.06 8.43
N ALA A 104 4.08 6.43 8.44
CA ALA A 104 5.23 6.85 7.65
C ALA A 104 6.09 5.66 7.22
N CYS A 105 6.99 5.89 6.25
CA CYS A 105 8.15 5.04 6.03
C CYS A 105 9.41 5.79 6.48
N PRO A 106 10.40 5.08 7.03
CA PRO A 106 11.63 5.69 7.56
C PRO A 106 12.53 6.26 6.47
N PRO A 107 13.61 6.97 6.86
CA PRO A 107 14.61 7.45 5.92
C PRO A 107 15.18 6.32 5.05
N GLY A 108 15.27 6.58 3.74
CA GLY A 108 15.77 5.62 2.75
C GLY A 108 14.75 4.59 2.26
N GLU A 109 13.54 4.58 2.81
CA GLU A 109 12.47 3.68 2.37
C GLU A 109 11.50 4.39 1.41
N GLU A 110 11.54 3.98 0.14
CA GLU A 110 10.72 4.56 -0.94
C GLU A 110 9.43 3.74 -1.22
N HIS A 111 9.31 2.51 -0.66
CA HIS A 111 8.18 1.62 -0.91
C HIS A 111 7.07 1.84 0.12
N ASP A 112 6.17 2.76 -0.17
CA ASP A 112 5.15 3.23 0.77
C ASP A 112 3.76 2.60 0.59
N ILE A 113 3.53 1.73 -0.39
CA ILE A 113 2.19 1.17 -0.65
C ILE A 113 1.63 0.41 0.56
N ALA A 114 2.46 -0.35 1.27
CA ALA A 114 2.03 -1.06 2.48
C ALA A 114 1.62 -0.08 3.58
N ALA A 115 2.43 0.96 3.82
CA ALA A 115 2.08 2.04 4.75
C ALA A 115 0.78 2.75 4.35
N PHE A 116 0.61 3.02 3.06
CA PHE A 116 -0.58 3.68 2.53
C PHE A 116 -1.84 2.82 2.69
N ALA A 117 -1.74 1.51 2.44
CA ALA A 117 -2.83 0.57 2.69
C ALA A 117 -3.23 0.52 4.18
N VAL A 118 -2.25 0.54 5.09
CA VAL A 118 -2.50 0.62 6.54
C VAL A 118 -3.18 1.94 6.90
N ALA A 119 -2.71 3.07 6.37
CA ALA A 119 -3.31 4.39 6.58
C ALA A 119 -4.78 4.43 6.13
N TYR A 120 -5.07 3.88 4.95
CA TYR A 120 -6.44 3.72 4.45
C TYR A 120 -7.32 2.91 5.42
N ARG A 121 -6.83 1.75 5.89
CA ARG A 121 -7.58 0.89 6.83
C ARG A 121 -7.82 1.55 8.18
N CYS A 122 -6.86 2.30 8.71
CA CYS A 122 -7.06 3.09 9.91
C CYS A 122 -8.17 4.14 9.70
N ARG A 123 -8.17 4.81 8.55
CA ARG A 123 -9.17 5.81 8.23
C ARG A 123 -10.57 5.22 8.06
N VAL A 124 -10.71 4.06 7.41
CA VAL A 124 -11.98 3.32 7.32
C VAL A 124 -12.55 2.99 8.72
N ARG A 125 -11.67 2.77 9.70
CA ARG A 125 -12.05 2.51 11.11
C ARG A 125 -12.29 3.77 11.93
N GLY A 126 -12.33 4.94 11.31
CA GLY A 126 -12.62 6.21 11.97
C GLY A 126 -11.43 6.83 12.70
N CYS A 127 -10.20 6.39 12.45
CA CYS A 127 -9.02 7.05 12.99
C CYS A 127 -8.76 8.39 12.28
N ARG A 128 -8.19 9.34 13.01
CA ARG A 128 -7.62 10.58 12.50
C ARG A 128 -6.21 10.29 12.00
N VAL A 129 -6.05 10.07 10.69
CA VAL A 129 -4.82 9.58 10.11
C VAL A 129 -4.00 10.73 9.50
N HIS A 130 -2.74 10.81 9.91
CA HIS A 130 -1.69 11.63 9.32
C HIS A 130 -0.75 10.71 8.54
N TYR A 131 -0.98 10.57 7.24
CA TYR A 131 -0.12 9.78 6.35
C TYR A 131 0.97 10.66 5.77
N LEU A 132 2.23 10.37 6.11
CA LEU A 132 3.39 11.18 5.74
C LEU A 132 4.12 10.64 4.50
N GLY A 133 3.87 9.38 4.12
CA GLY A 133 4.46 8.76 2.91
C GLY A 133 5.85 8.18 3.13
N ALA A 134 6.60 8.12 2.04
CA ALA A 134 7.93 7.52 1.94
C ALA A 134 9.02 8.46 2.49
N ASN A 135 10.16 7.87 2.89
CA ASN A 135 11.43 8.53 3.14
C ASN A 135 11.34 9.73 4.12
N VAL A 136 10.64 9.56 5.22
CA VAL A 136 10.43 10.62 6.21
C VAL A 136 11.62 10.69 7.18
N PRO A 137 12.33 11.84 7.26
CA PRO A 137 13.44 12.00 8.21
C PRO A 137 12.95 11.86 9.66
N LEU A 138 13.68 11.12 10.50
CA LEU A 138 13.27 10.82 11.88
C LEU A 138 13.03 12.10 12.70
N GLY A 139 13.91 13.11 12.57
CA GLY A 139 13.72 14.39 13.26
C GLY A 139 12.46 15.16 12.80
N SER A 140 12.00 14.97 11.57
CA SER A 140 10.73 15.54 11.08
C SER A 140 9.54 14.74 11.60
N LEU A 141 9.69 13.42 11.68
CA LEU A 141 8.67 12.53 12.27
C LEU A 141 8.49 12.83 13.77
N ALA A 142 9.58 13.01 14.53
CA ALA A 142 9.52 13.39 15.94
C ALA A 142 8.75 14.72 16.13
N LYS A 143 9.08 15.75 15.36
CA LYS A 143 8.39 17.05 15.41
C LYS A 143 6.89 16.97 15.17
N ILE A 144 6.47 16.20 14.15
CA ILE A 144 5.03 16.04 13.88
C ILE A 144 4.34 15.22 14.98
N CYS A 145 5.04 14.25 15.57
CA CYS A 145 4.52 13.50 16.73
C CYS A 145 4.36 14.39 17.97
N GLU A 146 5.30 15.30 18.24
CA GLU A 146 5.16 16.31 19.31
C GLU A 146 3.96 17.24 19.07
N GLU A 147 3.73 17.67 17.83
CA GLU A 147 2.63 18.58 17.48
C GLU A 147 1.26 17.89 17.48
N VAL A 148 1.19 16.67 16.93
CA VAL A 148 -0.06 15.91 16.78
C VAL A 148 -0.44 15.18 18.07
N GLU A 149 0.56 14.77 18.88
CA GLU A 149 0.40 13.87 20.03
C GLU A 149 -0.41 12.62 19.63
N PRO A 150 0.15 11.75 18.75
CA PRO A 150 -0.60 10.60 18.25
C PRO A 150 -0.75 9.53 19.33
N ASP A 151 -1.89 8.83 19.30
CA ASP A 151 -2.11 7.62 20.10
C ASP A 151 -1.29 6.43 19.58
N LEU A 152 -0.92 6.46 18.28
CA LEU A 152 -0.15 5.42 17.63
C LEU A 152 0.67 5.99 16.46
N THR A 153 1.95 5.65 16.42
CA THR A 153 2.82 5.87 15.27
C THR A 153 3.15 4.54 14.61
N ILE A 154 2.87 4.40 13.32
CA ILE A 154 3.12 3.20 12.52
C ILE A 154 4.22 3.51 11.52
N MET A 155 5.29 2.71 11.55
CA MET A 155 6.36 2.78 10.57
C MET A 155 6.40 1.49 9.76
N SER A 156 6.39 1.62 8.43
CA SER A 156 6.43 0.49 7.50
C SER A 156 7.85 0.26 6.99
N PHE A 157 8.31 -0.97 7.14
CA PHE A 157 9.60 -1.45 6.66
C PHE A 157 9.36 -2.68 5.78
N PRO A 158 9.74 -2.69 4.51
CA PRO A 158 9.61 -3.87 3.65
C PRO A 158 10.65 -4.94 3.97
N VAL A 159 11.76 -4.54 4.60
CA VAL A 159 12.84 -5.44 5.03
C VAL A 159 13.00 -5.32 6.54
N ALA A 160 13.28 -6.44 7.21
CA ALA A 160 13.51 -6.44 8.65
C ALA A 160 14.63 -5.45 9.04
N LEU A 161 14.34 -4.58 9.99
CA LEU A 161 15.35 -3.68 10.56
C LEU A 161 16.45 -4.48 11.27
N SER A 162 17.69 -3.99 11.15
CA SER A 162 18.74 -4.42 12.07
C SER A 162 18.41 -3.95 13.50
N GLU A 163 18.89 -4.69 14.50
CA GLU A 163 18.70 -4.30 15.91
C GLU A 163 19.22 -2.86 16.20
N ALA A 164 20.33 -2.47 15.56
CA ALA A 164 20.90 -1.14 15.69
C ALA A 164 19.97 -0.04 15.18
N ASN A 165 19.38 -0.25 13.98
CA ASN A 165 18.46 0.72 13.38
C ASN A 165 17.14 0.78 14.15
N ALA A 166 16.67 -0.34 14.70
CA ALA A 166 15.49 -0.38 15.56
C ALA A 166 15.72 0.38 16.86
N ALA A 167 16.91 0.23 17.48
CA ALA A 167 17.26 0.93 18.71
C ALA A 167 17.37 2.46 18.49
N GLU A 168 18.01 2.90 17.41
CA GLU A 168 18.11 4.31 17.03
C GLU A 168 16.71 4.93 16.82
N LEU A 169 15.83 4.20 16.14
CA LEU A 169 14.47 4.63 15.90
C LEU A 169 13.70 4.85 17.22
N VAL A 170 13.77 3.87 18.12
CA VAL A 170 13.11 3.95 19.43
C VAL A 170 13.66 5.12 20.25
N GLN A 171 14.99 5.35 20.27
CA GLN A 171 15.59 6.47 20.97
C GLN A 171 15.20 7.84 20.42
N THR A 172 14.94 7.92 19.12
CA THR A 172 14.57 9.19 18.47
C THR A 172 13.09 9.55 18.68
N LEU A 173 12.23 8.53 18.88
CA LEU A 173 10.78 8.70 19.03
C LEU A 173 10.28 8.61 20.48
N ALA A 174 11.16 8.30 21.44
CA ALA A 174 10.84 8.25 22.88
C ALA A 174 10.93 9.62 23.53
#